data_45cb494b204b97128399afd35b2e7020
#
_entry.id   45cb494b204b97128399afd35b2e7020
#
_cell.length_a   1.000
_cell.length_b   1.000
_cell.length_c   1.000
_cell.angle_alpha   90.00
_cell.angle_beta   90.00
_cell.angle_gamma   90.00
#
_symmetry.space_group_name_H-M   'P 1'
#
loop_
_entity.id
_entity.type
_entity.pdbx_description
1 polymer ?
#
loop_
_entity_poly.entity_id
_entity_poly.type
_entity_poly.pdbx_seq_one_letter_code
_entity_poly.pdbx_strand_id
1 'polypeptide(L)'
;DTKNGLSKDLTVFENLKTWSEMKGWKTSDDDLQRALDSVDMLNHKNLYVSQCSEGLKKRAALSRLYLSLLFDVEFWLLDEPTNELDQKGIILFNKLIQRFLENKGTVLLACHELKLFDFNYELLNLDLLKR
;
A
#
# COMPACT_ATOMS: atom_id res chain seq x y z
N ASP A 1 -12.90 -3.71 10.38
CA ASP A 1 -11.91 -4.70 10.02
C ASP A 1 -10.51 -4.16 10.21
N THR A 2 -9.69 -4.87 10.93
CA THR A 2 -8.33 -4.45 11.26
C THR A 2 -7.25 -5.07 10.39
N LYS A 3 -7.58 -6.10 9.61
CA LYS A 3 -6.59 -6.83 8.80
C LYS A 3 -5.81 -5.92 7.85
N ASN A 4 -6.51 -5.02 7.17
CA ASN A 4 -5.89 -4.04 6.25
C ASN A 4 -5.94 -2.62 6.81
N GLY A 5 -6.38 -2.45 8.06
CA GLY A 5 -6.56 -1.13 8.63
C GLY A 5 -7.67 -0.33 7.97
N LEU A 6 -8.63 -1.01 7.33
CA LEU A 6 -9.73 -0.37 6.63
C LEU A 6 -11.03 -0.50 7.43
N SER A 7 -11.82 0.57 7.49
CA SER A 7 -13.16 0.52 8.05
C SER A 7 -14.15 0.09 6.97
N LYS A 8 -14.88 -0.99 7.22
CA LYS A 8 -15.87 -1.51 6.27
C LYS A 8 -17.10 -0.62 6.13
N ASP A 9 -17.32 0.29 7.07
CA ASP A 9 -18.47 1.19 7.06
C ASP A 9 -18.22 2.48 6.27
N LEU A 10 -17.01 2.66 5.77
CA LEU A 10 -16.62 3.80 4.94
C LEU A 10 -16.37 3.35 3.50
N THR A 11 -16.47 4.30 2.59
CA THR A 11 -16.07 4.04 1.19
C THR A 11 -14.55 3.93 1.09
N VAL A 12 -14.09 3.43 -0.05
CA VAL A 12 -12.65 3.37 -0.35
C VAL A 12 -12.02 4.75 -0.24
N PHE A 13 -12.67 5.77 -0.81
CA PHE A 13 -12.18 7.15 -0.76
C PHE A 13 -12.14 7.68 0.68
N GLU A 14 -13.21 7.48 1.41
CA GLU A 14 -13.29 7.95 2.80
C GLU A 14 -12.25 7.30 3.70
N ASN A 15 -11.96 6.02 3.48
CA ASN A 15 -10.91 5.32 4.21
C ASN A 15 -9.55 5.98 3.99
N LEU A 16 -9.23 6.27 2.74
CA LEU A 16 -7.95 6.87 2.40
C LEU A 16 -7.85 8.29 2.97
N LYS A 17 -8.92 9.06 2.87
CA LYS A 17 -8.98 10.42 3.40
C LYS A 17 -8.79 10.42 4.93
N THR A 18 -9.52 9.57 5.62
CA THR A 18 -9.42 9.45 7.08
C THR A 18 -8.02 9.05 7.50
N TRP A 19 -7.42 8.09 6.80
CA TRP A 19 -6.08 7.64 7.10
C TRP A 19 -5.06 8.79 6.93
N SER A 20 -5.17 9.57 5.85
CA SER A 20 -4.26 10.70 5.62
C SER A 20 -4.43 11.78 6.68
N GLU A 21 -5.66 12.03 7.12
CA GLU A 21 -5.93 12.97 8.21
C GLU A 21 -5.31 12.52 9.53
N MET A 22 -5.38 11.21 9.81
CA MET A 22 -4.77 10.65 11.01
C MET A 22 -3.24 10.79 11.00
N LYS A 23 -2.63 10.81 9.82
CA LYS A 23 -1.20 11.08 9.66
C LYS A 23 -0.85 12.55 9.79
N GLY A 24 -1.84 13.43 9.86
CA GLY A 24 -1.62 14.86 9.88
C GLY A 24 -1.24 15.45 8.52
N TRP A 25 -1.46 14.70 7.46
CA TRP A 25 -1.13 15.17 6.10
C TRP A 25 -2.29 15.99 5.54
N LYS A 26 -1.93 17.09 4.89
CA LYS A 26 -2.91 17.91 4.16
C LYS A 26 -2.96 17.42 2.72
N THR A 27 -3.89 16.51 2.44
CA THR A 27 -4.11 15.99 1.10
C THR A 27 -5.32 16.68 0.46
N SER A 28 -5.20 17.01 -0.82
CA SER A 28 -6.35 17.44 -1.61
C SER A 28 -7.15 16.22 -2.09
N ASP A 29 -8.39 16.44 -2.50
CA ASP A 29 -9.19 15.39 -3.12
C ASP A 29 -8.51 14.86 -4.39
N ASP A 30 -7.80 15.73 -5.12
CA ASP A 30 -7.04 15.31 -6.29
C ASP A 30 -5.90 14.37 -5.92
N ASP A 31 -5.16 14.66 -4.85
CA ASP A 31 -4.11 13.76 -4.34
C ASP A 31 -4.68 12.38 -4.02
N LEU A 32 -5.83 12.35 -3.35
CA LEU A 32 -6.48 11.10 -2.95
C LEU A 32 -6.93 10.31 -4.18
N GLN A 33 -7.50 10.99 -5.17
CA GLN A 33 -7.91 10.32 -6.41
C GLN A 33 -6.74 9.78 -7.20
N ARG A 34 -5.62 10.51 -7.25
CA ARG A 34 -4.40 10.02 -7.90
C ARG A 34 -3.83 8.81 -7.18
N ALA A 35 -3.88 8.80 -5.85
CA ALA A 35 -3.46 7.64 -5.08
C ALA A 35 -4.29 6.41 -5.43
N LEU A 36 -5.60 6.56 -5.51
CA LEU A 36 -6.48 5.47 -5.90
C LEU A 36 -6.24 5.03 -7.35
N ASP A 37 -6.00 5.98 -8.24
CA ASP A 37 -5.71 5.66 -9.63
C ASP A 37 -4.41 4.86 -9.77
N SER A 38 -3.42 5.14 -8.93
CA SER A 38 -2.13 4.44 -8.96
C SER A 38 -2.26 2.93 -8.66
N VAL A 39 -3.33 2.53 -8.01
CA VAL A 39 -3.61 1.12 -7.68
C VAL A 39 -4.87 0.62 -8.38
N ASP A 40 -5.31 1.32 -9.42
CA ASP A 40 -6.49 0.98 -10.22
C ASP A 40 -7.76 0.83 -9.37
N MET A 41 -7.95 1.76 -8.44
CA MET A 41 -9.12 1.78 -7.55
C MET A 41 -9.98 3.03 -7.72
N LEU A 42 -9.63 3.93 -8.66
CA LEU A 42 -10.39 5.18 -8.82
C LEU A 42 -11.86 4.93 -9.15
N ASN A 43 -12.15 3.94 -10.01
CA ASN A 43 -13.52 3.60 -10.37
C ASN A 43 -14.31 2.98 -9.22
N HIS A 44 -13.63 2.60 -8.13
CA HIS A 44 -14.25 2.01 -6.95
C HIS A 44 -14.24 2.96 -5.76
N LYS A 45 -13.93 4.23 -5.97
CA LYS A 45 -13.74 5.19 -4.86
C LYS A 45 -14.97 5.33 -3.97
N ASN A 46 -16.16 5.18 -4.55
CA ASN A 46 -17.44 5.32 -3.81
C ASN A 46 -18.00 3.98 -3.32
N LEU A 47 -17.29 2.89 -3.56
CA LEU A 47 -17.70 1.58 -3.09
C LEU A 47 -17.37 1.47 -1.59
N TYR A 48 -18.33 0.97 -0.82
CA TYR A 48 -18.02 0.69 0.60
C TYR A 48 -17.04 -0.47 0.71
N VAL A 49 -16.14 -0.38 1.68
CA VAL A 49 -15.14 -1.43 1.87
C VAL A 49 -15.79 -2.78 2.15
N SER A 50 -16.94 -2.79 2.84
CA SER A 50 -17.71 -4.03 3.07
C SER A 50 -18.12 -4.72 1.78
N GLN A 51 -18.19 -4.00 0.67
CA GLN A 51 -18.58 -4.52 -0.64
C GLN A 51 -17.39 -4.95 -1.49
N CYS A 52 -16.18 -4.74 -1.00
CA CYS A 52 -14.96 -5.08 -1.74
C CYS A 52 -14.54 -6.53 -1.48
N SER A 53 -14.00 -7.18 -2.52
CA SER A 53 -13.29 -8.44 -2.35
C SER A 53 -12.03 -8.22 -1.52
N GLU A 54 -11.42 -9.29 -1.01
CA GLU A 54 -10.16 -9.18 -0.27
C GLU A 54 -9.05 -8.60 -1.14
N GLY A 55 -9.00 -8.95 -2.43
CA GLY A 55 -8.04 -8.37 -3.36
C GLY A 55 -8.22 -6.87 -3.54
N LEU A 56 -9.47 -6.40 -3.68
CA LEU A 56 -9.75 -4.98 -3.80
C LEU A 56 -9.42 -4.23 -2.51
N LYS A 57 -9.71 -4.82 -1.35
CA LYS A 57 -9.33 -4.21 -0.06
C LYS A 57 -7.83 -4.06 0.05
N LYS A 58 -7.08 -5.09 -0.34
CA LYS A 58 -5.63 -5.04 -0.30
C LYS A 58 -5.08 -3.97 -1.24
N ARG A 59 -5.64 -3.89 -2.44
CA ARG A 59 -5.25 -2.87 -3.41
C ARG A 59 -5.56 -1.47 -2.90
N ALA A 60 -6.73 -1.28 -2.28
CA ALA A 60 -7.09 0.00 -1.66
C ALA A 60 -6.08 0.39 -0.57
N ALA A 61 -5.63 -0.58 0.26
CA ALA A 61 -4.62 -0.32 1.27
C ALA A 61 -3.29 0.12 0.66
N LEU A 62 -2.92 -0.39 -0.50
CA LEU A 62 -1.69 0.00 -1.19
C LEU A 62 -1.68 1.48 -1.63
N SER A 63 -2.85 2.09 -1.81
CA SER A 63 -2.92 3.51 -2.20
C SER A 63 -2.24 4.43 -1.19
N ARG A 64 -2.13 3.99 0.06
CA ARG A 64 -1.43 4.71 1.12
C ARG A 64 0.06 4.89 0.80
N LEU A 65 0.65 3.91 0.13
CA LEU A 65 2.05 3.99 -0.27
C LEU A 65 2.28 5.12 -1.28
N TYR A 66 1.34 5.28 -2.21
CA TYR A 66 1.41 6.41 -3.14
C TYR A 66 1.35 7.75 -2.40
N LEU A 67 0.41 7.91 -1.46
CA LEU A 67 0.31 9.14 -0.69
C LEU A 67 1.61 9.43 0.07
N SER A 68 2.24 8.41 0.63
CA SER A 68 3.48 8.60 1.37
C SER A 68 4.61 9.17 0.51
N LEU A 69 4.58 8.94 -0.81
CA LEU A 69 5.55 9.53 -1.72
C LEU A 69 5.45 11.06 -1.80
N LEU A 70 4.30 11.62 -1.45
CA LEU A 70 4.06 13.06 -1.48
C LEU A 70 4.51 13.77 -0.20
N PHE A 71 4.84 13.04 0.86
CA PHE A 71 5.05 13.58 2.20
C PHE A 71 6.37 13.16 2.84
N ASP A 72 7.44 13.13 2.07
CA ASP A 72 8.82 12.92 2.53
C ASP A 72 9.02 11.75 3.51
N VAL A 73 8.21 10.70 3.36
CA VAL A 73 8.38 9.47 4.12
C VAL A 73 9.63 8.76 3.60
N GLU A 74 10.53 8.38 4.50
CA GLU A 74 11.80 7.77 4.12
C GLU A 74 11.86 6.27 4.32
N PHE A 75 10.90 5.71 5.07
CA PHE A 75 10.95 4.31 5.45
C PHE A 75 9.55 3.67 5.40
N TRP A 76 9.45 2.52 4.74
CA TRP A 76 8.27 1.68 4.74
C TRP A 76 8.56 0.35 5.43
N LEU A 77 7.68 -0.02 6.35
CA LEU A 77 7.66 -1.35 6.96
C LEU A 77 6.41 -2.06 6.46
N LEU A 78 6.60 -3.13 5.68
CA LEU A 78 5.50 -3.85 5.04
C LEU A 78 5.53 -5.32 5.44
N ASP A 79 4.39 -5.81 5.95
CA ASP A 79 4.23 -7.20 6.37
C ASP A 79 3.27 -7.89 5.41
N GLU A 80 3.78 -8.90 4.69
CA GLU A 80 3.02 -9.67 3.69
C GLU A 80 2.21 -8.78 2.73
N PRO A 81 2.85 -7.78 2.11
CA PRO A 81 2.11 -6.78 1.33
C PRO A 81 1.48 -7.32 0.05
N THR A 82 1.94 -8.48 -0.44
CA THR A 82 1.42 -9.09 -1.66
C THR A 82 0.36 -10.14 -1.42
N ASN A 83 0.07 -10.48 -0.15
CA ASN A 83 -1.00 -11.42 0.16
C ASN A 83 -2.32 -10.93 -0.41
N GLU A 84 -3.04 -11.84 -1.06
CA GLU A 84 -4.37 -11.60 -1.63
C GLU A 84 -4.38 -10.63 -2.81
N LEU A 85 -3.23 -10.15 -3.27
CA LEU A 85 -3.16 -9.39 -4.50
C LEU A 85 -3.25 -10.31 -5.71
N ASP A 86 -4.04 -9.89 -6.69
CA ASP A 86 -4.04 -10.53 -8.00
C ASP A 86 -2.78 -10.11 -8.78
N GLN A 87 -2.60 -10.67 -9.98
CA GLN A 87 -1.44 -10.38 -10.80
C GLN A 87 -1.28 -8.88 -11.09
N LYS A 88 -2.40 -8.19 -11.37
CA LYS A 88 -2.37 -6.75 -11.60
C LYS A 88 -1.94 -5.99 -10.36
N GLY A 89 -2.46 -6.38 -9.20
CA GLY A 89 -2.09 -5.77 -7.93
C GLY A 89 -0.60 -5.92 -7.62
N ILE A 90 -0.01 -7.07 -7.95
CA ILE A 90 1.42 -7.31 -7.78
C ILE A 90 2.24 -6.39 -8.68
N ILE A 91 1.83 -6.22 -9.93
CA ILE A 91 2.50 -5.30 -10.86
C ILE A 91 2.47 -3.87 -10.32
N LEU A 92 1.31 -3.44 -9.84
CA LEU A 92 1.15 -2.09 -9.28
C LEU A 92 1.99 -1.91 -8.02
N PHE A 93 2.04 -2.92 -7.16
CA PHE A 93 2.87 -2.91 -5.96
C PHE A 93 4.35 -2.74 -6.32
N ASN A 94 4.85 -3.52 -7.28
CA ASN A 94 6.24 -3.41 -7.71
C ASN A 94 6.58 -2.01 -8.22
N LYS A 95 5.67 -1.40 -8.97
CA LYS A 95 5.88 -0.03 -9.46
C LYS A 95 5.99 0.99 -8.32
N LEU A 96 5.14 0.86 -7.30
CA LEU A 96 5.20 1.75 -6.14
C LEU A 96 6.52 1.59 -5.37
N ILE A 97 6.94 0.35 -5.16
CA ILE A 97 8.22 0.08 -4.49
C ILE A 97 9.38 0.68 -5.27
N GLN A 98 9.42 0.47 -6.58
CA GLN A 98 10.49 1.01 -7.42
C GLN A 98 10.55 2.54 -7.34
N ARG A 99 9.40 3.22 -7.39
CA ARG A 99 9.36 4.67 -7.24
C ARG A 99 9.90 5.13 -5.90
N PHE A 100 9.53 4.43 -4.83
CA PHE A 100 9.99 4.78 -3.49
C PHE A 100 11.50 4.60 -3.36
N LEU A 101 12.04 3.51 -3.91
CA LEU A 101 13.48 3.25 -3.89
C LEU A 101 14.24 4.27 -4.73
N GLU A 102 13.71 4.69 -5.87
CA GLU A 102 14.30 5.73 -6.71
C GLU A 102 14.38 7.06 -5.99
N ASN A 103 13.44 7.34 -5.10
CA ASN A 103 13.43 8.54 -4.27
C ASN A 103 14.25 8.35 -2.97
N LYS A 104 15.16 7.38 -2.96
CA LYS A 104 16.06 7.08 -1.84
C LYS A 104 15.35 6.61 -0.58
N GLY A 105 14.15 6.06 -0.73
CA GLY A 105 13.45 5.44 0.39
C GLY A 105 14.04 4.08 0.75
N THR A 106 13.76 3.64 1.95
CA THR A 106 14.15 2.33 2.46
C THR A 106 12.89 1.52 2.76
N VAL A 107 12.88 0.26 2.34
CA VAL A 107 11.75 -0.64 2.56
C VAL A 107 12.23 -1.88 3.30
N LEU A 108 11.52 -2.23 4.36
CA LEU A 108 11.70 -3.51 5.03
C LEU A 108 10.44 -4.34 4.80
N LEU A 109 10.62 -5.52 4.18
CA LEU A 109 9.53 -6.42 3.83
C LEU A 109 9.60 -7.71 4.63
N ALA A 110 8.46 -8.14 5.19
CA ALA A 110 8.30 -9.51 5.65
C ALA A 110 7.39 -10.22 4.64
N CYS A 111 7.93 -11.21 3.93
CA CYS A 111 7.21 -11.86 2.85
C CYS A 111 7.76 -13.26 2.59
N HIS A 112 6.90 -14.19 2.16
CA HIS A 112 7.28 -15.56 1.83
C HIS A 112 7.53 -15.77 0.33
N GLU A 113 6.96 -14.94 -0.54
CA GLU A 113 7.02 -15.15 -1.98
C GLU A 113 7.91 -14.10 -2.67
N LEU A 114 9.22 -14.26 -2.50
CA LEU A 114 10.21 -13.28 -2.96
C LEU A 114 10.28 -13.18 -4.48
N LYS A 115 9.95 -14.25 -5.19
CA LYS A 115 9.99 -14.26 -6.67
C LYS A 115 8.94 -13.36 -7.32
N LEU A 116 7.97 -12.87 -6.56
CA LEU A 116 6.99 -11.89 -7.04
C LEU A 116 7.59 -10.51 -7.21
N PHE A 117 8.75 -10.26 -6.62
CA PHE A 117 9.36 -8.94 -6.61
C PHE A 117 10.24 -8.70 -7.84
N ASP A 118 10.09 -7.51 -8.39
CA ASP A 118 10.71 -7.05 -9.63
C ASP A 118 11.69 -5.90 -9.33
N PHE A 119 12.38 -5.99 -8.18
CA PHE A 119 13.36 -5.01 -7.73
C PHE A 119 14.47 -5.72 -6.96
N ASN A 120 15.61 -5.06 -6.84
CA ASN A 120 16.74 -5.60 -6.09
C ASN A 120 16.49 -5.52 -4.59
N TYR A 121 16.84 -6.57 -3.87
CA TYR A 121 16.69 -6.61 -2.42
C TYR A 121 17.81 -7.45 -1.80
N GLU A 122 18.01 -7.26 -0.48
CA GLU A 122 18.87 -8.10 0.33
C GLU A 122 18.01 -8.91 1.29
N LEU A 123 18.39 -10.17 1.50
CA LEU A 123 17.71 -11.03 2.45
C LEU A 123 18.32 -10.87 3.84
N LEU A 124 17.46 -10.66 4.82
CA LEU A 124 17.85 -10.65 6.22
C LEU A 124 17.24 -11.89 6.89
N ASN A 125 18.10 -12.83 7.32
CA ASN A 125 17.65 -14.01 8.03
C ASN A 125 17.73 -13.75 9.53
N LEU A 126 16.56 -13.57 10.15
CA LEU A 126 16.47 -13.26 11.58
C LEU A 126 16.98 -14.39 12.46
N ASP A 127 16.97 -15.63 11.98
CA ASP A 127 17.47 -16.78 12.75
C ASP A 127 18.99 -16.67 12.99
N LEU A 128 19.70 -16.00 12.09
CA LEU A 128 21.14 -15.78 12.24
C LEU A 128 21.46 -14.68 13.26
N LEU A 129 20.47 -13.90 13.67
CA LEU A 129 20.63 -12.82 14.65
C LEU A 129 20.28 -13.25 16.07
N LYS A 130 19.76 -14.46 16.24
CA LYS A 130 19.44 -15.00 17.58
C LYS A 130 20.73 -15.37 18.32
N ARG A 131 20.76 -15.06 19.59
CA ARG A 131 21.87 -15.37 20.47
C ARG A 131 21.46 -16.43 21.49
#